data_9ab6fb3b1b681706f8768cc3c01f1274
#
_entry.id   9ab6fb3b1b681706f8768cc3c01f1274
#
_cell.length_a   1.000
_cell.length_b   1.000
_cell.length_c   1.000
_cell.angle_alpha   90.00
_cell.angle_beta   90.00
_cell.angle_gamma   90.00
#
_symmetry.space_group_name_H-M   'P 1'
#
loop_
_entity.id
_entity.type
_entity.pdbx_description
1 polymer ?
#
loop_
_entity_poly.entity_id
_entity_poly.type
_entity_poly.pdbx_seq_one_letter_code
_entity_poly.pdbx_strand_id
1 'polypeptide(L)' 'MKYLHTMVRVTDLDESLDFYCNKLGLEEIRRKDVEAGRFTLVFLAAPGDGQAQVELTYNWDPETYGEGRNF' A
#
# COMPACT_ATOMS: atom_id res chain seq x y z
N MET A 1 23.27 -1.83 -4.94
CA MET A 1 22.11 -0.98 -4.86
C MET A 1 20.90 -1.70 -4.31
N LYS A 2 20.21 -1.07 -3.46
CA LYS A 2 19.11 -1.73 -2.79
C LYS A 2 17.78 -1.29 -3.31
N TYR A 3 16.89 -2.23 -3.34
CA TYR A 3 15.49 -1.96 -3.59
C TYR A 3 14.86 -1.52 -2.28
N LEU A 4 14.27 -0.36 -2.24
CA LEU A 4 13.68 0.18 -1.02
C LEU A 4 12.18 0.05 -1.08
N HIS A 5 11.61 -0.30 0.05
CA HIS A 5 10.21 -0.70 0.07
C HIS A 5 9.66 -0.51 1.47
N THR A 6 8.61 0.27 1.60
CA THR A 6 7.95 0.53 2.86
C THR A 6 6.55 -0.04 2.78
N MET A 7 6.16 -0.81 3.78
CA MET A 7 4.84 -1.41 3.81
C MET A 7 3.97 -0.68 4.82
N VAL A 8 2.75 -0.33 4.43
CA VAL A 8 1.79 0.35 5.28
C VAL A 8 0.47 -0.39 5.21
N ARG A 9 -0.10 -0.72 6.36
CA ARG A 9 -1.42 -1.31 6.40
C ARG A 9 -2.47 -0.22 6.43
N VAL A 10 -3.52 -0.38 5.63
CA VAL A 10 -4.55 0.64 5.52
C VAL A 10 -5.92 0.00 5.75
N THR A 11 -6.84 0.78 6.28
CA THR A 11 -8.20 0.33 6.51
C THR A 11 -9.16 0.84 5.46
N ASP A 12 -8.77 1.84 4.68
CA ASP A 12 -9.58 2.38 3.60
C ASP A 12 -8.67 2.55 2.40
N LEU A 13 -8.77 1.62 1.46
CA LEU A 13 -7.86 1.61 0.32
C LEU A 13 -8.08 2.82 -0.58
N ASP A 14 -9.35 3.19 -0.82
CA ASP A 14 -9.63 4.32 -1.71
C ASP A 14 -9.09 5.62 -1.15
N GLU A 15 -9.27 5.83 0.14
CA GLU A 15 -8.76 7.03 0.78
C GLU A 15 -7.25 7.08 0.75
N SER A 16 -6.62 5.93 1.00
CA SER A 16 -5.17 5.86 0.98
C SER A 16 -4.61 6.10 -0.41
N LEU A 17 -5.25 5.54 -1.43
CA LEU A 17 -4.81 5.77 -2.80
C LEU A 17 -4.96 7.24 -3.18
N ASP A 18 -6.05 7.87 -2.74
CA ASP A 18 -6.21 9.29 -3.00
C ASP A 18 -5.09 10.10 -2.37
N PHE A 19 -4.74 9.77 -1.14
CA PHE A 19 -3.66 10.49 -0.48
C PHE A 19 -2.34 10.32 -1.20
N TYR A 20 -1.96 9.08 -1.46
CA TYR A 20 -0.64 8.82 -2.02
C TYR A 20 -0.55 9.19 -3.49
N CYS A 21 -1.59 8.96 -4.26
CA CYS A 21 -1.52 9.21 -5.69
C CYS A 21 -1.85 10.64 -6.06
N ASN A 22 -2.87 11.21 -5.43
CA ASN A 22 -3.30 12.56 -5.82
C ASN A 22 -2.58 13.64 -5.04
N LYS A 23 -2.28 13.40 -3.78
CA LYS A 23 -1.66 14.44 -2.97
C LYS A 23 -0.15 14.35 -2.95
N LEU A 24 0.40 13.15 -2.99
CA LEU A 24 1.85 12.97 -3.00
C LEU A 24 2.41 12.70 -4.39
N GLY A 25 1.55 12.42 -5.37
CA GLY A 25 2.00 12.26 -6.74
C GLY A 25 2.59 10.92 -7.08
N LEU A 26 2.33 9.89 -6.27
CA LEU A 26 2.80 8.57 -6.60
C LEU A 26 1.91 7.91 -7.62
N GLU A 27 2.42 6.88 -8.28
CA GLU A 27 1.67 6.12 -9.26
C GLU A 27 1.50 4.70 -8.80
N GLU A 28 0.35 4.12 -9.07
CA GLU A 28 0.13 2.71 -8.80
C GLU A 28 0.81 1.91 -9.91
N ILE A 29 1.82 1.13 -9.53
CA ILE A 29 2.58 0.38 -10.53
C ILE A 29 2.15 -1.08 -10.58
N ARG A 30 1.53 -1.60 -9.51
CA ARG A 30 1.11 -2.98 -9.51
C ARG A 30 0.09 -3.19 -8.39
N ARG A 31 -0.83 -4.10 -8.62
CA ARG A 31 -1.83 -4.47 -7.63
C ARG A 31 -1.98 -5.98 -7.65
N LYS A 32 -2.14 -6.57 -6.49
CA LYS A 32 -2.31 -8.00 -6.38
C LYS A 32 -3.34 -8.32 -5.30
N ASP A 33 -4.34 -9.11 -5.66
CA ASP A 33 -5.32 -9.61 -4.70
C ASP A 33 -4.90 -11.01 -4.28
N VAL A 34 -4.81 -11.23 -2.98
CA VAL A 34 -4.41 -12.53 -2.44
C VAL A 34 -5.61 -13.11 -1.71
N GLU A 35 -6.32 -14.00 -2.38
CA GLU A 35 -7.55 -14.56 -1.81
C GLU A 35 -7.28 -15.46 -0.63
N ALA A 36 -6.20 -16.21 -0.66
CA ALA A 36 -5.89 -17.11 0.44
C ALA A 36 -5.70 -16.34 1.74
N GLY A 37 -5.13 -15.16 1.68
CA GLY A 37 -4.95 -14.33 2.87
C GLY A 37 -5.99 -13.25 3.01
N ARG A 38 -6.85 -13.10 2.03
CA ARG A 38 -7.94 -12.12 2.02
C ARG A 38 -7.40 -10.72 2.21
N PHE A 39 -6.49 -10.34 1.34
CA PHE A 39 -5.96 -8.98 1.36
C PHE A 39 -5.52 -8.57 -0.04
N THR A 40 -5.34 -7.26 -0.20
CA THR A 40 -4.89 -6.67 -1.46
C THR A 40 -3.61 -5.90 -1.20
N LEU A 41 -2.65 -6.08 -2.09
CA LEU A 41 -1.40 -5.33 -2.06
C LEU A 41 -1.41 -4.36 -3.22
N VAL A 42 -1.05 -3.11 -2.96
CA VAL A 42 -0.93 -2.10 -4.01
C VAL A 42 0.45 -1.47 -3.88
N PHE A 43 1.19 -1.49 -4.98
CA PHE A 43 2.55 -0.96 -4.99
C PHE A 43 2.56 0.39 -5.70
N LEU A 44 3.07 1.40 -5.03
CA LEU A 44 3.11 2.76 -5.53
C LEU A 44 4.56 3.24 -5.61
N ALA A 45 4.84 4.08 -6.57
CA ALA A 45 6.17 4.64 -6.71
C ALA A 45 6.08 6.02 -7.34
N ALA A 46 7.10 6.84 -7.14
CA ALA A 46 7.17 8.11 -7.82
C ALA A 46 7.43 7.86 -9.30
N PRO A 47 6.88 8.69 -10.18
CA PRO A 47 7.13 8.51 -11.61
C PRO A 47 8.62 8.48 -11.90
N GLY A 48 9.05 7.44 -12.59
CA GLY A 48 10.45 7.32 -12.96
C GLY A 48 11.34 6.73 -11.88
N ASP A 49 10.80 6.38 -10.73
CA ASP A 49 11.63 5.83 -9.65
C ASP A 49 10.97 4.59 -9.09
N GLY A 50 11.12 3.48 -9.78
CA GLY A 50 10.53 2.23 -9.34
C GLY A 50 11.31 1.53 -8.24
N GLN A 51 12.42 2.07 -7.79
CA GLN A 51 13.22 1.42 -6.77
C GLN A 51 12.78 1.76 -5.36
N ALA A 52 12.10 2.89 -5.19
CA ALA A 52 11.59 3.28 -3.88
C ALA A 52 10.08 3.19 -3.93
N GLN A 53 9.53 2.16 -3.32
CA GLN A 53 8.11 1.87 -3.43
C GLN A 53 7.43 1.89 -2.08
N VAL A 54 6.15 2.24 -2.10
CA VAL A 54 5.29 2.10 -0.93
C VAL A 54 4.32 0.98 -1.23
N GLU A 55 4.24 0.03 -0.35
CA GLU A 55 3.32 -1.08 -0.48
C GLU A 55 2.17 -0.87 0.49
N LEU A 56 0.95 -0.72 -0.04
CA LEU A 56 -0.24 -0.63 0.80
C LEU A 56 -0.84 -2.01 0.94
N THR A 57 -1.14 -2.39 2.18
CA THR A 57 -1.76 -3.68 2.47
C THR A 57 -3.15 -3.40 3.00
N TYR A 58 -4.14 -3.87 2.28
CA TYR A 58 -5.53 -3.68 2.67
C TYR A 58 -6.15 -5.05 2.97
N ASN A 59 -6.52 -5.28 4.22
CA ASN A 59 -7.17 -6.52 4.61
C ASN A 59 -8.65 -6.44 4.33
N TRP A 60 -9.17 -7.47 3.66
CA TRP A 60 -10.59 -7.49 3.31
C TRP A 60 -11.48 -7.64 4.53
N ASP A 61 -11.01 -8.38 5.52
CA ASP A 61 -11.80 -8.59 6.73
C ASP A 61 -11.45 -7.51 7.74
N PRO A 62 -12.41 -6.71 8.18
CA PRO A 62 -12.14 -5.67 9.14
C PRO A 62 -11.54 -6.25 10.41
N GLU A 63 -10.50 -5.62 10.90
CA GLU A 63 -9.86 -6.03 12.13
C GLU A 63 -9.57 -4.82 12.97
N THR A 64 -9.47 -5.08 14.26
CA THR A 64 -9.07 -4.03 15.18
C THR A 64 -7.55 -4.06 15.26
N TYR A 65 -6.94 -3.01 14.81
CA TYR A 65 -5.48 -2.97 14.80
C TYR A 65 -4.91 -2.38 16.07
N GLY A 66 -5.50 -2.16 17.03
CA GLY A 66 -4.98 -1.46 18.18
C GLY A 66 -3.49 -1.65 18.42
N GLU A 67 -2.94 -0.95 19.37
CA GLU A 67 -1.56 -1.09 19.82
C GLU A 67 -0.53 -0.86 18.74
N GLY A 68 -0.80 -0.01 17.81
CA GLY A 68 0.22 0.38 16.87
C GLY A 68 0.67 -0.69 15.91
N ARG A 69 -0.20 -1.59 15.54
CA ARG A 69 0.13 -2.66 14.63
C ARG A 69 -0.14 -2.29 13.18
N ASN A 70 -0.12 -1.04 12.88
CA ASN A 70 -0.44 -0.59 11.54
C ASN A 70 0.70 -0.74 10.56
N PHE A 71 1.86 -1.08 11.01
CA PHE A 71 2.98 -1.28 10.11
C PHE A 71 4.14 -1.97 10.83
#